data_97266be416c75d8f61cc57618cd89872
#
_entry.id   97266be416c75d8f61cc57618cd89872
#
_cell.length_a   1.000
_cell.length_b   1.000
_cell.length_c   1.000
_cell.angle_alpha   90.00
_cell.angle_beta   90.00
_cell.angle_gamma   90.00
#
_symmetry.space_group_name_H-M   'P 1'
#
loop_
_entity.id
_entity.type
_entity.pdbx_description
1 polymer ?
#
loop_
_entity_poly.entity_id
_entity_poly.type
_entity_poly.pdbx_seq_one_letter_code
_entity_poly.pdbx_strand_id
1 'polypeptide(L)'
;MRIVVTGGTGFIGREVVARLRQAGDDEIVVTSRRPDATGPGRNPVETVQAFAGDALSLARAFTGADVVIQAIQFPNHPVEDPSRGRTYLEVDGRGTVTAVRAAKAMGVRRFVYLSGAGAGQGRTEPWFRAKDMAEAAIRESGMEFAILRPSWIYGAGDRSMNRFVFFCRYLPVVPVIGDGTTRVDPIYVQDVARCVADAARREDCKDAVFELGGPERLTMDEILRSVQSLLRGSRPFPFELVARLGQPLLHHPARLMKLLVLPMRLMPEPILSPGAIDFILQEVPVDSQPAVEYFGFPFRSLREGLREYLP
;
A
#
# COMPACT_ATOMS: atom_id res chain seq x y z
N MET A 1 -18.26 -14.43 -10.37
CA MET A 1 -17.84 -13.23 -11.14
C MET A 1 -16.39 -13.42 -11.61
N ARG A 2 -16.00 -12.83 -12.73
CA ARG A 2 -14.59 -12.73 -13.14
C ARG A 2 -13.99 -11.45 -12.58
N ILE A 3 -13.05 -11.58 -11.66
CA ILE A 3 -12.38 -10.46 -10.98
C ILE A 3 -10.92 -10.39 -11.40
N VAL A 4 -10.51 -9.28 -11.99
CA VAL A 4 -9.11 -9.06 -12.38
C VAL A 4 -8.43 -8.15 -11.35
N VAL A 5 -7.33 -8.64 -10.75
CA VAL A 5 -6.55 -7.89 -9.76
C VAL A 5 -5.23 -7.43 -10.39
N THR A 6 -5.14 -6.15 -10.71
CA THR A 6 -3.87 -5.57 -11.17
C THR A 6 -2.94 -5.36 -9.97
N GLY A 7 -1.67 -5.69 -10.15
CA GLY A 7 -0.75 -5.68 -9.01
C GLY A 7 -0.98 -6.79 -7.98
N GLY A 8 -1.73 -7.85 -8.35
CA GLY A 8 -2.07 -8.97 -7.47
C GLY A 8 -0.87 -9.78 -6.96
N THR A 9 0.32 -9.63 -7.54
CA THR A 9 1.58 -10.20 -7.03
C THR A 9 2.30 -9.31 -6.02
N GLY A 10 1.83 -8.07 -5.82
CA GLY A 10 2.39 -7.11 -4.87
C GLY A 10 1.99 -7.38 -3.42
N PHE A 11 2.50 -6.56 -2.49
CA PHE A 11 2.24 -6.68 -1.06
C PHE A 11 0.75 -6.70 -0.72
N ILE A 12 -0.01 -5.68 -1.14
CA ILE A 12 -1.45 -5.59 -0.85
C ILE A 12 -2.24 -6.56 -1.74
N GLY A 13 -1.87 -6.61 -3.04
CA GLY A 13 -2.60 -7.43 -4.01
C GLY A 13 -2.65 -8.91 -3.66
N ARG A 14 -1.58 -9.48 -3.09
CA ARG A 14 -1.57 -10.88 -2.62
C ARG A 14 -2.59 -11.14 -1.52
N GLU A 15 -2.71 -10.24 -0.56
CA GLU A 15 -3.68 -10.36 0.53
C GLU A 15 -5.12 -10.23 -0.01
N VAL A 16 -5.34 -9.31 -0.97
CA VAL A 16 -6.63 -9.17 -1.67
C VAL A 16 -6.99 -10.46 -2.40
N VAL A 17 -6.07 -11.02 -3.19
CA VAL A 17 -6.27 -12.29 -3.90
C VAL A 17 -6.56 -13.44 -2.92
N ALA A 18 -5.78 -13.53 -1.83
CA ALA A 18 -6.01 -14.55 -0.80
C ALA A 18 -7.41 -14.41 -0.19
N ARG A 19 -7.84 -13.18 0.12
CA ARG A 19 -9.15 -12.91 0.70
C ARG A 19 -10.30 -13.22 -0.25
N LEU A 20 -10.19 -12.84 -1.54
CA LEU A 20 -11.19 -13.17 -2.56
C LEU A 20 -11.37 -14.67 -2.72
N ARG A 21 -10.29 -15.44 -2.70
CA ARG A 21 -10.33 -16.91 -2.77
C ARG A 21 -11.00 -17.58 -1.58
N GLN A 22 -10.85 -17.00 -0.39
CA GLN A 22 -11.51 -17.50 0.82
C GLN A 22 -13.02 -17.22 0.83
N ALA A 23 -13.45 -16.21 0.10
CA ALA A 23 -14.81 -15.69 0.17
C ALA A 23 -15.78 -16.32 -0.85
N GLY A 24 -15.34 -17.19 -1.78
CA GLY A 24 -16.23 -17.91 -2.72
C GLY A 24 -15.57 -18.32 -4.03
N ASP A 25 -16.43 -18.74 -4.99
CA ASP A 25 -16.05 -19.37 -6.25
C ASP A 25 -15.86 -18.36 -7.40
N ASP A 26 -15.37 -17.16 -7.13
CA ASP A 26 -15.07 -16.19 -8.19
C ASP A 26 -13.86 -16.64 -9.00
N GLU A 27 -13.90 -16.42 -10.30
CA GLU A 27 -12.76 -16.58 -11.20
C GLU A 27 -11.82 -15.37 -10.98
N ILE A 28 -10.65 -15.62 -10.40
CA ILE A 28 -9.69 -14.57 -10.08
C ILE A 28 -8.53 -14.62 -11.07
N VAL A 29 -8.30 -13.50 -11.73
CA VAL A 29 -7.16 -13.30 -12.64
C VAL A 29 -6.24 -12.24 -12.05
N VAL A 30 -4.94 -12.50 -12.09
CA VAL A 30 -3.92 -11.56 -11.60
C VAL A 30 -3.13 -11.03 -12.78
N THR A 31 -2.87 -9.73 -12.81
CA THR A 31 -1.91 -9.21 -13.78
C THR A 31 -0.52 -9.10 -13.17
N SER A 32 0.48 -9.48 -13.96
CA SER A 32 1.89 -9.37 -13.59
C SER A 32 2.72 -8.92 -14.79
N ARG A 33 3.80 -8.19 -14.52
CA ARG A 33 4.81 -7.91 -15.55
C ARG A 33 5.62 -9.16 -15.94
N ARG A 34 5.66 -10.15 -15.04
CA ARG A 34 6.35 -11.43 -15.18
C ARG A 34 5.41 -12.54 -14.73
N PRO A 35 4.64 -13.16 -15.63
CA PRO A 35 3.65 -14.18 -15.27
C PRO A 35 4.28 -15.41 -14.58
N ASP A 36 5.51 -15.76 -14.95
CA ASP A 36 6.23 -16.93 -14.39
C ASP A 36 6.73 -16.71 -12.94
N ALA A 37 6.62 -15.48 -12.42
CA ALA A 37 7.04 -15.15 -11.04
C ALA A 37 6.03 -15.59 -9.96
N THR A 38 4.88 -16.10 -10.34
CA THR A 38 3.96 -16.79 -9.43
C THR A 38 4.45 -18.23 -9.26
N GLY A 39 5.30 -18.46 -8.23
CA GLY A 39 5.84 -19.78 -7.94
C GLY A 39 4.76 -20.86 -7.79
N PRO A 40 5.12 -22.15 -7.82
CA PRO A 40 4.19 -23.28 -7.73
C PRO A 40 3.49 -23.28 -6.36
N GLY A 41 2.40 -22.55 -6.26
CA GLY A 41 1.50 -22.61 -5.11
C GLY A 41 0.48 -23.72 -5.27
N ARG A 42 -0.05 -24.24 -4.16
CA ARG A 42 -1.05 -25.34 -4.13
C ARG A 42 -2.34 -25.09 -4.91
N ASN A 43 -2.54 -23.89 -5.46
CA ASN A 43 -3.66 -23.49 -6.32
C ASN A 43 -3.22 -22.30 -7.17
N PRO A 44 -2.73 -22.48 -8.39
CA PRO A 44 -2.31 -21.38 -9.25
C PRO A 44 -3.52 -20.48 -9.57
N VAL A 45 -3.32 -19.17 -9.41
CA VAL A 45 -4.26 -18.16 -9.93
C VAL A 45 -3.84 -17.87 -11.37
N GLU A 46 -4.80 -17.76 -12.27
CA GLU A 46 -4.52 -17.35 -13.64
C GLU A 46 -3.75 -16.02 -13.64
N THR A 47 -2.59 -16.02 -14.29
CA THR A 47 -1.74 -14.82 -14.36
C THR A 47 -1.59 -14.40 -15.81
N VAL A 48 -2.01 -13.17 -16.10
CA VAL A 48 -1.92 -12.55 -17.41
C VAL A 48 -0.85 -11.48 -17.42
N GLN A 49 -0.03 -11.45 -18.46
CA GLN A 49 0.97 -10.39 -18.59
C GLN A 49 0.30 -9.06 -18.95
N ALA A 50 0.52 -8.05 -18.09
CA ALA A 50 0.09 -6.69 -18.37
C ALA A 50 1.01 -5.66 -17.70
N PHE A 51 1.08 -4.47 -18.29
CA PHE A 51 1.91 -3.37 -17.87
C PHE A 51 1.07 -2.13 -17.60
N ALA A 52 1.34 -1.41 -16.51
CA ALA A 52 0.74 -0.10 -16.28
C ALA A 52 1.09 0.85 -17.47
N GLY A 53 0.07 1.49 -18.05
CA GLY A 53 0.23 2.36 -19.19
C GLY A 53 0.18 1.68 -20.58
N ASP A 54 0.21 0.34 -20.67
CA ASP A 54 -0.02 -0.38 -21.92
C ASP A 54 -1.49 -0.79 -22.07
N ALA A 55 -2.23 0.00 -22.83
CA ALA A 55 -3.66 -0.18 -23.04
C ALA A 55 -4.02 -1.54 -23.66
N LEU A 56 -3.18 -2.08 -24.56
CA LEU A 56 -3.46 -3.35 -25.24
C LEU A 56 -3.31 -4.53 -24.31
N SER A 57 -2.25 -4.56 -23.51
CA SER A 57 -2.06 -5.64 -22.54
C SER A 57 -3.12 -5.60 -21.44
N LEU A 58 -3.52 -4.41 -20.98
CA LEU A 58 -4.59 -4.24 -20.01
C LEU A 58 -5.96 -4.65 -20.60
N ALA A 59 -6.29 -4.27 -21.83
CA ALA A 59 -7.52 -4.68 -22.49
C ALA A 59 -7.63 -6.21 -22.61
N ARG A 60 -6.54 -6.88 -23.00
CA ARG A 60 -6.49 -8.36 -23.04
C ARG A 60 -6.76 -8.97 -21.67
N ALA A 61 -6.14 -8.42 -20.61
CA ALA A 61 -6.32 -8.91 -19.25
C ALA A 61 -7.74 -8.68 -18.73
N PHE A 62 -8.42 -7.63 -19.17
CA PHE A 62 -9.78 -7.25 -18.73
C PHE A 62 -10.90 -7.87 -19.57
N THR A 63 -10.59 -8.62 -20.62
CA THR A 63 -11.59 -9.30 -21.44
C THR A 63 -12.46 -10.21 -20.59
N GLY A 64 -13.79 -9.97 -20.62
CA GLY A 64 -14.77 -10.73 -19.85
C GLY A 64 -14.77 -10.49 -18.33
N ALA A 65 -14.04 -9.50 -17.85
CA ALA A 65 -14.03 -9.16 -16.42
C ALA A 65 -15.31 -8.42 -16.02
N ASP A 66 -15.91 -8.85 -14.91
CA ASP A 66 -17.01 -8.14 -14.25
C ASP A 66 -16.47 -6.99 -13.40
N VAL A 67 -15.35 -7.24 -12.71
CA VAL A 67 -14.74 -6.31 -11.76
C VAL A 67 -13.23 -6.22 -11.99
N VAL A 68 -12.69 -5.01 -11.98
CA VAL A 68 -11.25 -4.75 -11.95
C VAL A 68 -10.87 -4.14 -10.60
N ILE A 69 -9.89 -4.71 -9.94
CA ILE A 69 -9.27 -4.16 -8.73
C ILE A 69 -7.90 -3.61 -9.11
N GLN A 70 -7.71 -2.30 -8.98
CA GLN A 70 -6.47 -1.62 -9.31
C GLN A 70 -5.63 -1.39 -8.04
N ALA A 71 -4.56 -2.19 -7.88
CA ALA A 71 -3.63 -2.14 -6.75
C ALA A 71 -2.16 -1.97 -7.20
N ILE A 72 -1.94 -1.37 -8.39
CA ILE A 72 -0.59 -1.13 -8.89
C ILE A 72 0.02 0.10 -8.23
N GLN A 73 1.29 -0.01 -7.87
CA GLN A 73 2.17 1.08 -7.48
C GLN A 73 3.54 0.87 -8.12
N PHE A 74 4.30 1.94 -8.36
CA PHE A 74 5.62 1.78 -8.96
C PHE A 74 6.60 1.06 -8.02
N PRO A 75 7.57 0.30 -8.59
CA PRO A 75 8.57 -0.39 -7.80
C PRO A 75 9.44 0.58 -7.00
N ASN A 76 9.84 0.16 -5.80
CA ASN A 76 10.69 0.95 -4.88
C ASN A 76 10.03 2.21 -4.30
N HIS A 77 8.67 2.30 -4.33
CA HIS A 77 7.94 3.34 -3.61
C HIS A 77 8.48 3.49 -2.16
N PRO A 78 8.67 4.71 -1.62
CA PRO A 78 8.35 6.02 -2.22
C PRO A 78 9.50 6.69 -2.99
N VAL A 79 10.53 5.96 -3.42
CA VAL A 79 11.67 6.50 -4.15
C VAL A 79 11.40 6.45 -5.65
N GLU A 80 11.16 7.61 -6.26
CA GLU A 80 10.92 7.73 -7.69
C GLU A 80 12.20 7.56 -8.52
N ASP A 81 12.07 6.96 -9.71
CA ASP A 81 13.10 6.86 -10.73
C ASP A 81 12.55 7.33 -12.08
N PRO A 82 12.62 8.64 -12.37
CA PRO A 82 12.12 9.20 -13.62
C PRO A 82 12.81 8.63 -14.86
N SER A 83 14.07 8.23 -14.77
CA SER A 83 14.82 7.65 -15.90
C SER A 83 14.23 6.34 -16.40
N ARG A 84 13.51 5.62 -15.53
CA ARG A 84 12.82 4.35 -15.82
C ARG A 84 11.30 4.49 -15.86
N GLY A 85 10.76 5.71 -15.86
CA GLY A 85 9.32 5.96 -15.80
C GLY A 85 8.64 5.45 -14.50
N ARG A 86 9.41 5.26 -13.42
CA ARG A 86 8.92 4.79 -12.12
C ARG A 86 8.60 5.96 -11.22
N THR A 87 7.54 6.67 -11.54
CA THR A 87 7.08 7.84 -10.79
C THR A 87 5.62 7.70 -10.43
N TYR A 88 5.18 8.47 -9.46
CA TYR A 88 3.77 8.57 -9.10
C TYR A 88 2.91 8.94 -10.31
N LEU A 89 3.33 9.97 -11.05
CA LEU A 89 2.54 10.47 -12.15
C LEU A 89 2.42 9.45 -13.30
N GLU A 90 3.52 8.76 -13.66
CA GLU A 90 3.52 7.81 -14.77
C GLU A 90 2.79 6.51 -14.43
N VAL A 91 3.07 5.91 -13.26
CA VAL A 91 2.53 4.58 -12.92
C VAL A 91 1.21 4.69 -12.19
N ASP A 92 1.15 5.47 -11.11
CA ASP A 92 -0.05 5.55 -10.26
C ASP A 92 -1.12 6.45 -10.91
N GLY A 93 -0.73 7.56 -11.56
CA GLY A 93 -1.64 8.47 -12.25
C GLY A 93 -2.01 7.96 -13.65
N ARG A 94 -1.13 8.20 -14.64
CA ARG A 94 -1.39 7.86 -16.05
C ARG A 94 -1.63 6.38 -16.29
N GLY A 95 -0.91 5.51 -15.57
CA GLY A 95 -1.13 4.07 -15.64
C GLY A 95 -2.54 3.66 -15.20
N THR A 96 -3.06 4.27 -14.13
CA THR A 96 -4.44 4.04 -13.68
C THR A 96 -5.46 4.62 -14.67
N VAL A 97 -5.23 5.82 -15.22
CA VAL A 97 -6.09 6.37 -16.28
C VAL A 97 -6.17 5.42 -17.49
N THR A 98 -5.05 4.85 -17.89
CA THR A 98 -5.01 3.86 -18.97
C THR A 98 -5.80 2.59 -18.60
N ALA A 99 -5.68 2.11 -17.37
CA ALA A 99 -6.43 0.95 -16.88
C ALA A 99 -7.94 1.22 -16.87
N VAL A 100 -8.36 2.41 -16.42
CA VAL A 100 -9.79 2.82 -16.44
C VAL A 100 -10.35 2.83 -17.87
N ARG A 101 -9.61 3.41 -18.82
CA ARG A 101 -10.04 3.43 -20.24
C ARG A 101 -10.12 2.02 -20.82
N ALA A 102 -9.15 1.16 -20.53
CA ALA A 102 -9.16 -0.23 -20.97
C ALA A 102 -10.34 -1.01 -20.35
N ALA A 103 -10.61 -0.84 -19.05
CA ALA A 103 -11.72 -1.48 -18.36
C ALA A 103 -13.07 -1.06 -18.96
N LYS A 104 -13.26 0.25 -19.18
CA LYS A 104 -14.48 0.77 -19.84
C LYS A 104 -14.67 0.21 -21.26
N ALA A 105 -13.59 0.15 -22.05
CA ALA A 105 -13.64 -0.37 -23.42
C ALA A 105 -13.97 -1.88 -23.45
N MET A 106 -13.62 -2.64 -22.42
CA MET A 106 -13.92 -4.07 -22.28
C MET A 106 -15.27 -4.34 -21.60
N GLY A 107 -16.04 -3.31 -21.26
CA GLY A 107 -17.37 -3.45 -20.66
C GLY A 107 -17.34 -3.88 -19.20
N VAL A 108 -16.26 -3.61 -18.47
CA VAL A 108 -16.16 -3.88 -17.04
C VAL A 108 -17.24 -3.11 -16.30
N ARG A 109 -18.01 -3.79 -15.45
CA ARG A 109 -19.10 -3.19 -14.69
C ARG A 109 -18.60 -2.32 -13.54
N ARG A 110 -17.58 -2.79 -12.79
CA ARG A 110 -17.11 -2.12 -11.57
C ARG A 110 -15.59 -1.98 -11.53
N PHE A 111 -15.13 -0.81 -11.09
CA PHE A 111 -13.71 -0.52 -10.88
C PHE A 111 -13.43 -0.20 -9.42
N VAL A 112 -12.65 -1.05 -8.74
CA VAL A 112 -12.22 -0.85 -7.35
C VAL A 112 -10.78 -0.32 -7.35
N TYR A 113 -10.55 0.79 -6.68
CA TYR A 113 -9.25 1.46 -6.71
C TYR A 113 -8.65 1.63 -5.31
N LEU A 114 -7.41 1.19 -5.16
CA LEU A 114 -6.57 1.53 -4.01
C LEU A 114 -5.88 2.88 -4.24
N SER A 115 -6.54 3.92 -3.78
CA SER A 115 -6.02 5.28 -3.78
C SER A 115 -5.06 5.50 -2.58
N GLY A 116 -5.22 6.56 -1.83
CA GLY A 116 -4.46 6.80 -0.61
C GLY A 116 -5.01 7.98 0.17
N ALA A 117 -4.78 7.99 1.47
CA ALA A 117 -5.23 9.04 2.36
C ALA A 117 -4.75 10.42 1.89
N GLY A 118 -5.65 11.41 1.93
CA GLY A 118 -5.41 12.79 1.49
C GLY A 118 -5.62 13.04 0.00
N ALA A 119 -5.93 12.03 -0.83
CA ALA A 119 -6.37 12.25 -2.19
C ALA A 119 -7.71 13.01 -2.22
N GLY A 120 -7.93 13.84 -3.25
CA GLY A 120 -9.13 14.67 -3.38
C GLY A 120 -9.16 15.92 -2.51
N GLN A 121 -8.07 16.25 -1.81
CA GLN A 121 -7.97 17.43 -0.95
C GLN A 121 -7.26 18.62 -1.62
N GLY A 122 -7.00 18.57 -2.93
CA GLY A 122 -6.35 19.64 -3.70
C GLY A 122 -4.87 19.85 -3.37
N ARG A 123 -4.21 18.85 -2.81
CA ARG A 123 -2.77 18.91 -2.51
C ARG A 123 -1.95 18.83 -3.77
N THR A 124 -0.77 19.48 -3.78
CA THR A 124 0.03 19.68 -5.00
C THR A 124 1.23 18.74 -5.14
N GLU A 125 1.56 18.00 -4.10
CA GLU A 125 2.68 17.04 -4.13
C GLU A 125 2.42 15.94 -5.18
N PRO A 126 3.46 15.40 -5.83
CA PRO A 126 3.32 14.48 -6.96
C PRO A 126 2.44 13.27 -6.69
N TRP A 127 2.50 12.72 -5.47
CA TRP A 127 1.71 11.58 -5.07
C TRP A 127 0.20 11.87 -5.07
N PHE A 128 -0.21 13.00 -4.44
CA PHE A 128 -1.62 13.39 -4.40
C PHE A 128 -2.16 13.72 -5.79
N ARG A 129 -1.38 14.46 -6.60
CA ARG A 129 -1.75 14.75 -7.98
C ARG A 129 -1.98 13.49 -8.83
N ALA A 130 -1.14 12.47 -8.63
CA ALA A 130 -1.31 11.19 -9.32
C ALA A 130 -2.60 10.48 -8.88
N LYS A 131 -2.90 10.48 -7.56
CA LYS A 131 -4.13 9.90 -7.02
C LYS A 131 -5.37 10.67 -7.47
N ASP A 132 -5.33 11.99 -7.44
CA ASP A 132 -6.43 12.86 -7.91
C ASP A 132 -6.74 12.64 -9.39
N MET A 133 -5.70 12.54 -10.24
CA MET A 133 -5.85 12.23 -11.66
C MET A 133 -6.53 10.86 -11.88
N ALA A 134 -6.12 9.85 -11.12
CA ALA A 134 -6.70 8.52 -11.20
C ALA A 134 -8.16 8.51 -10.75
N GLU A 135 -8.47 9.13 -9.60
CA GLU A 135 -9.83 9.20 -9.07
C GLU A 135 -10.78 9.99 -9.99
N ALA A 136 -10.32 11.09 -10.60
CA ALA A 136 -11.10 11.85 -11.58
C ALA A 136 -11.48 10.95 -12.77
N ALA A 137 -10.51 10.24 -13.35
CA ALA A 137 -10.78 9.34 -14.47
C ALA A 137 -11.75 8.21 -14.13
N ILE A 138 -11.69 7.68 -12.89
CA ILE A 138 -12.61 6.65 -12.40
C ILE A 138 -14.04 7.21 -12.32
N ARG A 139 -14.23 8.39 -11.70
CA ARG A 139 -15.55 9.04 -11.55
C ARG A 139 -16.18 9.37 -12.91
N GLU A 140 -15.36 9.82 -13.86
CA GLU A 140 -15.79 10.18 -15.22
C GLU A 140 -16.00 8.96 -16.13
N SER A 141 -15.62 7.78 -15.70
CA SER A 141 -15.69 6.57 -16.54
C SER A 141 -17.11 6.12 -16.85
N GLY A 142 -18.05 6.37 -15.95
CA GLY A 142 -19.42 5.85 -16.01
C GLY A 142 -19.56 4.38 -15.57
N MET A 143 -18.46 3.73 -15.12
CA MET A 143 -18.52 2.44 -14.42
C MET A 143 -18.92 2.65 -12.97
N GLU A 144 -19.53 1.64 -12.33
CA GLU A 144 -19.62 1.62 -10.86
C GLU A 144 -18.21 1.66 -10.27
N PHE A 145 -18.03 2.38 -9.17
CA PHE A 145 -16.70 2.42 -8.55
C PHE A 145 -16.73 2.30 -7.02
N ALA A 146 -15.63 1.81 -6.48
CA ALA A 146 -15.28 1.96 -5.08
C ALA A 146 -13.81 2.45 -4.98
N ILE A 147 -13.62 3.56 -4.31
CA ILE A 147 -12.30 4.16 -4.07
C ILE A 147 -11.97 3.98 -2.59
N LEU A 148 -10.89 3.27 -2.30
CA LEU A 148 -10.40 3.07 -0.95
C LEU A 148 -9.12 3.89 -0.77
N ARG A 149 -9.10 4.76 0.24
CA ARG A 149 -7.98 5.67 0.56
C ARG A 149 -7.28 5.24 1.83
N PRO A 150 -6.43 4.22 1.77
CA PRO A 150 -5.70 3.76 2.95
C PRO A 150 -4.64 4.77 3.39
N SER A 151 -4.42 4.85 4.70
CA SER A 151 -3.25 5.44 5.33
C SER A 151 -2.04 4.51 5.16
N TRP A 152 -1.07 4.53 6.06
CA TRP A 152 0.11 3.68 6.00
C TRP A 152 -0.24 2.22 6.24
N ILE A 153 -0.21 1.40 5.18
CA ILE A 153 -0.50 -0.02 5.25
C ILE A 153 0.74 -0.79 5.71
N TYR A 154 0.59 -1.62 6.73
CA TYR A 154 1.67 -2.48 7.24
C TYR A 154 1.26 -3.97 7.30
N GLY A 155 2.25 -4.86 7.37
CA GLY A 155 2.05 -6.32 7.49
C GLY A 155 3.31 -7.12 7.15
N ALA A 156 3.21 -8.44 7.09
CA ALA A 156 4.36 -9.35 6.91
C ALA A 156 5.19 -9.07 5.65
N GLY A 157 4.58 -8.60 4.57
CA GLY A 157 5.25 -8.29 3.30
C GLY A 157 5.59 -6.82 3.07
N ASP A 158 5.28 -5.93 4.02
CA ASP A 158 5.61 -4.51 3.92
C ASP A 158 7.11 -4.26 4.09
N ARG A 159 7.65 -3.31 3.31
CA ARG A 159 9.07 -2.95 3.39
C ARG A 159 9.35 -1.92 4.47
N SER A 160 8.42 -1.01 4.74
CA SER A 160 8.64 0.15 5.61
C SER A 160 8.62 -0.26 7.09
N MET A 161 7.54 -0.87 7.55
CA MET A 161 7.42 -1.36 8.93
C MET A 161 8.45 -2.44 9.23
N ASN A 162 8.67 -3.38 8.31
CA ASN A 162 9.66 -4.45 8.52
C ASN A 162 11.10 -3.93 8.56
N ARG A 163 11.40 -2.78 7.95
CA ARG A 163 12.68 -2.10 8.15
C ARG A 163 12.84 -1.57 9.57
N PHE A 164 11.79 -1.00 10.15
CA PHE A 164 11.80 -0.59 11.56
C PHE A 164 11.88 -1.79 12.51
N VAL A 165 11.19 -2.87 12.20
CA VAL A 165 11.35 -4.15 12.93
C VAL A 165 12.80 -4.61 12.88
N PHE A 166 13.45 -4.56 11.73
CA PHE A 166 14.86 -4.89 11.58
C PHE A 166 15.76 -3.97 12.42
N PHE A 167 15.54 -2.66 12.39
CA PHE A 167 16.32 -1.71 13.21
C PHE A 167 16.14 -1.97 14.71
N CYS A 168 14.88 -2.18 15.15
CA CYS A 168 14.60 -2.51 16.54
C CYS A 168 15.20 -3.85 16.97
N ARG A 169 15.40 -4.78 16.05
CA ARG A 169 15.94 -6.13 16.35
C ARG A 169 17.46 -6.19 16.38
N TYR A 170 18.13 -5.47 15.47
CA TYR A 170 19.55 -5.69 15.16
C TYR A 170 20.44 -4.46 15.33
N LEU A 171 19.91 -3.29 15.66
CA LEU A 171 20.73 -2.11 15.90
C LEU A 171 20.77 -1.73 17.38
N PRO A 172 21.87 -1.17 17.88
CA PRO A 172 21.94 -0.66 19.25
C PRO A 172 21.11 0.60 19.47
N VAL A 173 20.87 1.37 18.41
CA VAL A 173 20.01 2.56 18.38
C VAL A 173 19.09 2.49 17.17
N VAL A 174 17.88 3.04 17.27
CA VAL A 174 16.93 3.10 16.15
C VAL A 174 16.95 4.48 15.51
N PRO A 175 17.38 4.62 14.25
CA PRO A 175 17.37 5.91 13.58
C PRO A 175 15.93 6.35 13.25
N VAL A 176 15.61 7.61 13.57
CA VAL A 176 14.33 8.26 13.30
C VAL A 176 14.57 9.49 12.44
N ILE A 177 13.79 9.63 11.35
CA ILE A 177 13.83 10.83 10.51
C ILE A 177 12.86 11.87 11.08
N GLY A 178 13.34 13.08 11.28
CA GLY A 178 12.59 14.14 11.95
C GLY A 178 12.72 14.06 13.47
N ASP A 179 11.75 14.59 14.17
CA ASP A 179 11.66 14.64 15.63
C ASP A 179 10.84 13.50 16.25
N GLY A 180 10.34 12.59 15.41
CA GLY A 180 9.54 11.46 15.84
C GLY A 180 8.08 11.78 16.13
N THR A 181 7.65 13.03 16.00
CA THR A 181 6.29 13.50 16.35
C THR A 181 5.28 13.36 15.21
N THR A 182 5.75 13.15 13.97
CA THR A 182 4.87 12.91 12.79
C THR A 182 3.85 11.81 13.09
N ARG A 183 2.57 12.13 12.92
CA ARG A 183 1.46 11.23 13.23
C ARG A 183 0.91 10.56 11.99
N VAL A 184 0.65 9.27 12.12
CA VAL A 184 0.04 8.44 11.08
C VAL A 184 -1.02 7.52 11.70
N ASP A 185 -1.91 7.02 10.87
CA ASP A 185 -2.99 6.10 11.25
C ASP A 185 -2.69 4.70 10.62
N PRO A 186 -1.72 3.91 11.16
CA PRO A 186 -1.26 2.68 10.50
C PRO A 186 -2.37 1.64 10.45
N ILE A 187 -2.63 1.08 9.25
CA ILE A 187 -3.67 0.08 9.03
C ILE A 187 -3.08 -1.27 8.62
N TYR A 188 -3.62 -2.34 9.18
CA TYR A 188 -3.15 -3.69 8.88
C TYR A 188 -3.61 -4.16 7.49
N VAL A 189 -2.70 -4.75 6.73
CA VAL A 189 -2.94 -5.12 5.32
C VAL A 189 -4.13 -6.05 5.11
N GLN A 190 -4.40 -6.97 6.05
CA GLN A 190 -5.54 -7.89 5.92
C GLN A 190 -6.88 -7.18 6.11
N ASP A 191 -6.94 -6.10 6.91
CA ASP A 191 -8.15 -5.31 7.07
C ASP A 191 -8.43 -4.52 5.77
N VAL A 192 -7.40 -3.93 5.16
CA VAL A 192 -7.50 -3.33 3.83
C VAL A 192 -7.93 -4.34 2.78
N ALA A 193 -7.32 -5.52 2.75
CA ALA A 193 -7.65 -6.57 1.79
C ALA A 193 -9.10 -7.04 1.94
N ARG A 194 -9.63 -7.11 3.17
CA ARG A 194 -11.02 -7.41 3.44
C ARG A 194 -11.94 -6.33 2.87
N CYS A 195 -11.67 -5.05 3.15
CA CYS A 195 -12.46 -3.95 2.59
C CYS A 195 -12.46 -3.96 1.06
N VAL A 196 -11.31 -4.20 0.42
CA VAL A 196 -11.19 -4.27 -1.05
C VAL A 196 -11.99 -5.44 -1.62
N ALA A 197 -11.90 -6.63 -1.02
CA ALA A 197 -12.64 -7.80 -1.46
C ALA A 197 -14.15 -7.63 -1.28
N ASP A 198 -14.58 -7.06 -0.16
CA ASP A 198 -15.98 -6.77 0.12
C ASP A 198 -16.52 -5.69 -0.84
N ALA A 199 -15.75 -4.62 -1.12
CA ALA A 199 -16.12 -3.59 -2.09
C ALA A 199 -16.25 -4.12 -3.53
N ALA A 200 -15.48 -5.13 -3.90
CA ALA A 200 -15.56 -5.76 -5.21
C ALA A 200 -16.84 -6.62 -5.37
N ARG A 201 -17.40 -7.17 -4.28
CA ARG A 201 -18.48 -8.16 -4.29
C ARG A 201 -19.84 -7.61 -3.86
N ARG A 202 -19.88 -6.64 -2.96
CA ARG A 202 -21.12 -6.09 -2.42
C ARG A 202 -21.86 -5.25 -3.45
N GLU A 203 -23.10 -5.58 -3.72
CA GLU A 203 -23.94 -4.86 -4.70
C GLU A 203 -24.27 -3.43 -4.27
N ASP A 204 -24.32 -3.16 -2.97
CA ASP A 204 -24.56 -1.83 -2.40
C ASP A 204 -23.33 -0.92 -2.39
N CYS A 205 -22.12 -1.45 -2.73
CA CYS A 205 -20.88 -0.68 -2.82
C CYS A 205 -20.75 -0.04 -4.21
N LYS A 206 -21.52 1.04 -4.45
CA LYS A 206 -21.51 1.78 -5.71
C LYS A 206 -21.15 3.23 -5.48
N ASP A 207 -20.28 3.76 -6.32
CA ASP A 207 -19.87 5.17 -6.34
C ASP A 207 -19.42 5.68 -4.96
N ALA A 208 -18.75 4.81 -4.24
CA ALA A 208 -18.37 5.02 -2.85
C ALA A 208 -16.89 5.35 -2.69
N VAL A 209 -16.58 6.15 -1.68
CA VAL A 209 -15.21 6.49 -1.28
C VAL A 209 -15.07 6.23 0.21
N PHE A 210 -14.07 5.46 0.60
CA PHE A 210 -13.79 5.12 1.98
C PHE A 210 -12.36 5.50 2.36
N GLU A 211 -12.20 6.25 3.44
CA GLU A 211 -10.91 6.44 4.06
C GLU A 211 -10.62 5.29 5.03
N LEU A 212 -9.41 4.73 4.96
CA LEU A 212 -9.02 3.56 5.74
C LEU A 212 -7.76 3.86 6.55
N GLY A 213 -7.91 4.13 7.83
CA GLY A 213 -6.83 4.25 8.82
C GLY A 213 -7.03 3.21 9.92
N GLY A 214 -5.98 2.86 10.62
CA GLY A 214 -6.11 2.09 11.85
C GLY A 214 -6.86 2.87 12.94
N PRO A 215 -7.27 2.21 14.02
CA PRO A 215 -8.04 2.85 15.09
C PRO A 215 -7.21 3.83 15.94
N GLU A 216 -5.90 3.84 15.75
CA GLU A 216 -4.95 4.61 16.56
C GLU A 216 -4.17 5.58 15.68
N ARG A 217 -4.19 6.87 16.04
CA ARG A 217 -3.34 7.89 15.43
C ARG A 217 -2.06 8.06 16.25
N LEU A 218 -0.98 7.44 15.79
CA LEU A 218 0.28 7.29 16.52
C LEU A 218 1.40 8.14 15.93
N THR A 219 2.26 8.66 16.80
CA THR A 219 3.54 9.23 16.39
C THR A 219 4.52 8.14 15.95
N MET A 220 5.52 8.51 15.15
CA MET A 220 6.59 7.58 14.77
C MET A 220 7.28 6.96 16.00
N ASP A 221 7.49 7.75 17.05
CA ASP A 221 8.09 7.27 18.29
C ASP A 221 7.21 6.22 19.00
N GLU A 222 5.89 6.45 19.06
CA GLU A 222 4.95 5.48 19.65
C GLU A 222 4.92 4.18 18.87
N ILE A 223 4.96 4.25 17.54
CA ILE A 223 5.06 3.08 16.65
C ILE A 223 6.34 2.29 16.95
N LEU A 224 7.48 2.95 16.95
CA LEU A 224 8.78 2.31 17.20
C LEU A 224 8.86 1.70 18.60
N ARG A 225 8.35 2.38 19.62
CA ARG A 225 8.27 1.83 20.98
C ARG A 225 7.35 0.63 21.07
N SER A 226 6.25 0.61 20.31
CA SER A 226 5.37 -0.56 20.21
C SER A 226 6.10 -1.76 19.61
N VAL A 227 6.85 -1.56 18.50
CA VAL A 227 7.70 -2.59 17.90
C VAL A 227 8.78 -3.07 18.88
N GLN A 228 9.49 -2.14 19.54
CA GLN A 228 10.50 -2.49 20.54
C GLN A 228 9.92 -3.34 21.68
N SER A 229 8.73 -3.00 22.16
CA SER A 229 8.03 -3.72 23.22
C SER A 229 7.69 -5.16 22.82
N LEU A 230 7.18 -5.37 21.60
CA LEU A 230 6.82 -6.70 21.09
C LEU A 230 8.04 -7.60 20.84
N LEU A 231 9.19 -7.01 20.51
CA LEU A 231 10.43 -7.75 20.26
C LEU A 231 11.22 -8.11 21.53
N ARG A 232 10.79 -7.68 22.72
CA ARG A 232 11.47 -8.04 23.97
C ARG A 232 11.48 -9.56 24.19
N GLY A 233 12.65 -10.10 24.51
CA GLY A 233 12.83 -11.54 24.71
C GLY A 233 13.05 -12.37 23.45
N SER A 234 12.91 -11.76 22.25
CA SER A 234 13.07 -12.44 20.96
C SER A 234 14.26 -11.96 20.13
N ARG A 235 15.08 -11.05 20.67
CA ARG A 235 16.23 -10.49 19.97
C ARG A 235 17.46 -11.38 20.14
N PRO A 236 18.31 -11.51 19.11
CA PRO A 236 19.57 -12.24 19.26
C PRO A 236 20.55 -11.49 20.17
N PHE A 237 21.44 -12.24 20.85
CA PHE A 237 22.58 -11.62 21.58
C PHE A 237 23.53 -10.94 20.58
N PRO A 238 24.09 -9.74 20.87
CA PRO A 238 23.96 -8.95 22.12
C PRO A 238 22.79 -7.97 22.17
N PHE A 239 21.93 -7.91 21.15
CA PHE A 239 20.88 -6.88 21.00
C PHE A 239 19.80 -6.98 22.06
N GLU A 240 19.53 -8.16 22.60
CA GLU A 240 18.61 -8.31 23.73
C GLU A 240 19.12 -7.58 25.00
N LEU A 241 20.44 -7.57 25.24
CA LEU A 241 21.01 -6.82 26.35
C LEU A 241 20.83 -5.31 26.16
N VAL A 242 21.06 -4.80 24.93
CA VAL A 242 20.80 -3.38 24.59
C VAL A 242 19.34 -3.02 24.81
N ALA A 243 18.44 -3.92 24.43
CA ALA A 243 16.99 -3.71 24.61
C ALA A 243 16.59 -3.62 26.08
N ARG A 244 17.19 -4.45 26.96
CA ARG A 244 16.98 -4.40 28.42
C ARG A 244 17.49 -3.12 29.06
N LEU A 245 18.56 -2.54 28.51
CA LEU A 245 19.12 -1.25 28.93
C LEU A 245 18.35 -0.04 28.38
N GLY A 246 17.34 -0.26 27.51
CA GLY A 246 16.54 0.79 26.89
C GLY A 246 17.16 1.28 25.58
N GLN A 247 16.92 0.53 24.49
CA GLN A 247 17.38 0.91 23.15
C GLN A 247 16.87 2.31 22.77
N PRO A 248 17.75 3.31 22.55
CA PRO A 248 17.33 4.68 22.29
C PRO A 248 16.83 4.87 20.86
N LEU A 249 15.92 5.84 20.68
CA LEU A 249 15.54 6.40 19.39
C LEU A 249 16.46 7.58 19.08
N LEU A 250 17.16 7.55 17.96
CA LEU A 250 18.10 8.60 17.54
C LEU A 250 17.45 9.44 16.44
N HIS A 251 17.03 10.63 16.82
CA HIS A 251 16.34 11.56 15.93
C HIS A 251 17.33 12.34 15.07
N HIS A 252 17.13 12.33 13.77
CA HIS A 252 17.95 13.05 12.80
C HIS A 252 17.12 14.15 12.12
N PRO A 253 17.57 15.42 12.15
CA PRO A 253 16.88 16.49 11.44
C PRO A 253 16.64 16.13 9.96
N ALA A 254 15.40 16.29 9.49
CA ALA A 254 15.02 15.92 8.12
C ALA A 254 15.90 16.60 7.05
N ARG A 255 16.30 17.87 7.28
CA ARG A 255 17.19 18.62 6.39
C ARG A 255 18.57 17.95 6.26
N LEU A 256 19.14 17.49 7.37
CA LEU A 256 20.41 16.78 7.38
C LEU A 256 20.29 15.43 6.66
N MET A 257 19.23 14.68 6.94
CA MET A 257 18.98 13.41 6.26
C MET A 257 18.82 13.58 4.76
N LYS A 258 18.11 14.61 4.28
CA LYS A 258 18.00 14.91 2.85
C LYS A 258 19.36 15.14 2.19
N LEU A 259 20.29 15.81 2.89
CA LEU A 259 21.65 16.03 2.40
C LEU A 259 22.45 14.71 2.35
N LEU A 260 22.38 13.92 3.42
CA LEU A 260 23.09 12.64 3.53
C LEU A 260 22.66 11.59 2.51
N VAL A 261 21.40 11.62 2.06
CA VAL A 261 20.89 10.66 1.06
C VAL A 261 21.14 11.08 -0.39
N LEU A 262 21.63 12.29 -0.65
CA LEU A 262 21.91 12.76 -2.03
C LEU A 262 22.84 11.81 -2.80
N PRO A 263 23.94 11.28 -2.24
CA PRO A 263 24.80 10.34 -2.95
C PRO A 263 24.11 9.01 -3.30
N MET A 264 23.05 8.62 -2.58
CA MET A 264 22.30 7.39 -2.89
C MET A 264 21.65 7.41 -4.27
N ARG A 265 21.47 8.60 -4.88
CA ARG A 265 20.98 8.73 -6.27
C ARG A 265 21.86 8.02 -7.30
N LEU A 266 23.13 7.77 -6.96
CA LEU A 266 24.07 7.02 -7.80
C LEU A 266 23.90 5.50 -7.70
N MET A 267 23.11 5.03 -6.73
CA MET A 267 22.80 3.60 -6.58
C MET A 267 21.74 3.17 -7.61
N PRO A 268 21.82 1.95 -8.16
CA PRO A 268 20.82 1.42 -9.09
C PRO A 268 19.40 1.37 -8.51
N GLU A 269 19.29 1.13 -7.20
CA GLU A 269 18.03 1.18 -6.43
C GLU A 269 18.30 1.92 -5.11
N PRO A 270 18.08 3.25 -5.09
CA PRO A 270 18.27 4.04 -3.88
C PRO A 270 17.36 3.56 -2.75
N ILE A 271 17.87 3.47 -1.54
CA ILE A 271 17.10 3.07 -0.36
C ILE A 271 16.20 4.23 0.10
N LEU A 272 16.66 5.47 -0.09
CA LEU A 272 15.98 6.68 0.35
C LEU A 272 16.33 7.84 -0.60
N SER A 273 15.41 8.79 -0.75
CA SER A 273 15.60 10.02 -1.51
C SER A 273 15.04 11.22 -0.73
N PRO A 274 15.44 12.46 -1.06
CA PRO A 274 14.84 13.64 -0.44
C PRO A 274 13.31 13.67 -0.56
N GLY A 275 12.75 13.33 -1.73
CA GLY A 275 11.30 13.25 -1.92
C GLY A 275 10.64 12.15 -1.09
N ALA A 276 11.31 11.01 -0.91
CA ALA A 276 10.81 9.95 -0.03
C ALA A 276 10.78 10.39 1.45
N ILE A 277 11.75 11.21 1.89
CA ILE A 277 11.76 11.81 3.23
C ILE A 277 10.54 12.74 3.38
N ASP A 278 10.28 13.60 2.38
CA ASP A 278 9.10 14.47 2.41
C ASP A 278 7.81 13.68 2.48
N PHE A 279 7.71 12.59 1.72
CA PHE A 279 6.55 11.68 1.75
C PHE A 279 6.35 11.04 3.14
N ILE A 280 7.41 10.53 3.76
CA ILE A 280 7.36 9.86 5.07
C ILE A 280 6.94 10.83 6.20
N LEU A 281 7.29 12.11 6.07
CA LEU A 281 6.98 13.13 7.08
C LEU A 281 5.63 13.82 6.85
N GLN A 282 4.83 13.39 5.88
CA GLN A 282 3.49 13.94 5.67
C GLN A 282 2.51 13.41 6.72
N GLU A 283 1.74 14.33 7.29
CA GLU A 283 0.60 14.00 8.13
C GLU A 283 -0.70 14.14 7.33
N VAL A 284 -1.47 13.07 7.31
CA VAL A 284 -2.80 13.06 6.73
C VAL A 284 -3.72 12.37 7.72
N PRO A 285 -4.57 13.12 8.43
CA PRO A 285 -5.56 12.51 9.32
C PRO A 285 -6.60 11.75 8.51
N VAL A 286 -7.02 10.60 9.02
CA VAL A 286 -7.98 9.72 8.38
C VAL A 286 -9.15 9.45 9.32
N ASP A 287 -10.37 9.69 8.84
CA ASP A 287 -11.58 9.25 9.53
C ASP A 287 -12.07 7.92 8.93
N SER A 288 -11.82 6.85 9.67
CA SER A 288 -12.20 5.50 9.25
C SER A 288 -13.55 5.04 9.77
N GLN A 289 -14.21 5.83 10.61
CA GLN A 289 -15.47 5.43 11.23
C GLN A 289 -16.54 5.07 10.19
N PRO A 290 -16.74 5.83 9.09
CA PRO A 290 -17.68 5.45 8.05
C PRO A 290 -17.36 4.11 7.38
N ALA A 291 -16.07 3.79 7.22
CA ALA A 291 -15.66 2.51 6.65
C ALA A 291 -15.90 1.35 7.62
N VAL A 292 -15.60 1.53 8.91
CA VAL A 292 -15.86 0.53 9.96
C VAL A 292 -17.35 0.20 10.03
N GLU A 293 -18.21 1.22 10.00
CA GLU A 293 -19.66 1.03 10.02
C GLU A 293 -20.17 0.33 8.76
N TYR A 294 -19.70 0.75 7.58
CA TYR A 294 -20.13 0.18 6.31
C TYR A 294 -19.69 -1.28 6.15
N PHE A 295 -18.41 -1.59 6.44
CA PHE A 295 -17.89 -2.95 6.29
C PHE A 295 -18.27 -3.86 7.47
N GLY A 296 -18.71 -3.31 8.59
CA GLY A 296 -19.25 -4.05 9.72
C GLY A 296 -18.19 -4.80 10.55
N PHE A 297 -16.95 -4.30 10.60
CA PHE A 297 -15.92 -4.85 11.46
C PHE A 297 -14.92 -3.78 11.92
N PRO A 298 -14.41 -3.88 13.16
CA PRO A 298 -13.38 -3.00 13.65
C PRO A 298 -12.02 -3.31 12.99
N PHE A 299 -11.25 -2.26 12.69
CA PHE A 299 -9.88 -2.42 12.24
C PHE A 299 -8.96 -2.75 13.42
N ARG A 300 -7.94 -3.57 13.17
CA ARG A 300 -6.96 -3.97 14.19
C ARG A 300 -6.10 -2.79 14.61
N SER A 301 -5.83 -2.70 15.92
CA SER A 301 -4.79 -1.82 16.45
C SER A 301 -3.41 -2.20 15.91
N LEU A 302 -2.46 -1.26 15.97
CA LEU A 302 -1.08 -1.54 15.55
C LEU A 302 -0.51 -2.78 16.25
N ARG A 303 -0.76 -2.89 17.56
CA ARG A 303 -0.23 -4.00 18.36
C ARG A 303 -0.83 -5.34 17.99
N GLU A 304 -2.11 -5.40 17.71
CA GLU A 304 -2.79 -6.62 17.25
C GLU A 304 -2.23 -7.06 15.90
N GLY A 305 -2.20 -6.18 14.91
CA GLY A 305 -1.68 -6.51 13.57
C GLY A 305 -0.21 -6.90 13.57
N LEU A 306 0.65 -6.28 14.41
CA LEU A 306 2.05 -6.68 14.54
C LEU A 306 2.21 -8.09 15.13
N ARG A 307 1.36 -8.49 16.10
CA ARG A 307 1.38 -9.83 16.70
C ARG A 307 1.03 -10.96 15.72
N GLU A 308 0.33 -10.67 14.63
CA GLU A 308 -0.01 -11.67 13.62
C GLU A 308 1.22 -12.21 12.88
N TYR A 309 2.35 -11.48 12.86
CA TYR A 309 3.53 -11.87 12.10
C TYR A 309 4.88 -11.62 12.80
N LEU A 310 4.88 -10.95 13.93
CA LEU A 310 6.06 -10.86 14.79
C LEU A 310 6.06 -12.00 15.82
N PRO A 311 7.25 -12.51 16.18
CA PRO A 311 7.37 -13.59 17.18
C PRO A 311 6.95 -13.15 18.58
#